data_63b42b0e6978fffbd09e0634031b2ba9
#
_entry.id   63b42b0e6978fffbd09e0634031b2ba9
#
_cell.length_a   1.000
_cell.length_b   1.000
_cell.length_c   1.000
_cell.angle_alpha   90.00
_cell.angle_beta   90.00
_cell.angle_gamma   90.00
#
_symmetry.space_group_name_H-M   'P 1'
#
loop_
_entity.id
_entity.type
_entity.pdbx_description
1 polymer ?
#
loop_
_entity_poly.entity_id
_entity_poly.type
_entity_poly.pdbx_seq_one_letter_code
_entity_poly.pdbx_strand_id
1 'polypeptide(L)'
;MRNRAKRGIVLERCYVWLTFKHRILLREKEVRTNVKHCKNPCRAPEKEFQEVVLKYWRRFGLKPEKYWFDWFGQGENHYNKYFIPDNIWYEKITPYFNNLMFKRAIADKGMFDILIPEVKQPRTVVKNRAGIFYDGKGNVITKKEALILCIQEEKFIAKPTLGGGAGKDIHFYDKTKDTKELSLIHI
;
A
#
# COMPACT_ATOMS: atom_id res chain seq x y z
N MET A 1 -2.40 -36.24 7.74
CA MET A 1 -2.45 -34.81 8.12
C MET A 1 -1.33 -33.96 7.53
N ARG A 2 -0.07 -34.40 7.59
CA ARG A 2 1.12 -33.62 7.12
C ARG A 2 1.09 -33.17 5.63
N ASN A 3 0.50 -33.96 4.73
CA ASN A 3 0.42 -33.63 3.30
C ASN A 3 -0.68 -32.61 2.95
N ARG A 4 -1.77 -32.54 3.72
CA ARG A 4 -2.83 -31.52 3.52
C ARG A 4 -2.34 -30.12 3.90
N ALA A 5 -1.62 -30.01 5.02
CA ALA A 5 -1.04 -28.73 5.45
C ALA A 5 -0.02 -28.18 4.44
N LYS A 6 0.86 -29.04 3.90
CA LYS A 6 1.83 -28.64 2.87
C LYS A 6 1.14 -28.14 1.58
N ARG A 7 0.06 -28.81 1.14
CA ARG A 7 -0.72 -28.38 -0.04
C ARG A 7 -1.40 -27.03 0.18
N GLY A 8 -1.96 -26.79 1.38
CA GLY A 8 -2.56 -25.51 1.73
C GLY A 8 -1.58 -24.35 1.64
N ILE A 9 -0.37 -24.51 2.21
CA ILE A 9 0.69 -23.49 2.15
C ILE A 9 1.14 -23.20 0.72
N VAL A 10 1.26 -24.22 -0.13
CA VAL A 10 1.63 -24.04 -1.54
C VAL A 10 0.56 -23.26 -2.29
N LEU A 11 -0.71 -23.62 -2.13
CA LEU A 11 -1.83 -22.93 -2.78
C LEU A 11 -1.93 -21.46 -2.34
N GLU A 12 -1.74 -21.17 -1.06
CA GLU A 12 -1.74 -19.82 -0.52
C GLU A 12 -0.59 -18.97 -1.10
N ARG A 13 0.62 -19.55 -1.18
CA ARG A 13 1.78 -18.87 -1.81
C ARG A 13 1.53 -18.61 -3.29
N CYS A 14 0.94 -19.55 -4.02
CA CYS A 14 0.56 -19.37 -5.43
C CYS A 14 -0.49 -18.27 -5.58
N TYR A 15 -1.51 -18.24 -4.72
CA TYR A 15 -2.54 -17.20 -4.73
C TYR A 15 -1.96 -15.81 -4.46
N VAL A 16 -1.12 -15.68 -3.44
CA VAL A 16 -0.45 -14.40 -3.11
C VAL A 16 0.41 -13.95 -4.28
N TRP A 17 1.17 -14.86 -4.89
CA TRP A 17 2.01 -14.55 -6.04
C TRP A 17 1.19 -14.12 -7.27
N LEU A 18 0.11 -14.84 -7.61
CA LEU A 18 -0.77 -14.51 -8.73
C LEU A 18 -1.45 -13.14 -8.56
N THR A 19 -1.99 -12.86 -7.37
CA THR A 19 -2.61 -11.56 -7.10
C THR A 19 -1.61 -10.41 -7.17
N PHE A 20 -0.38 -10.66 -6.75
CA PHE A 20 0.70 -9.70 -6.80
C PHE A 20 1.14 -9.42 -8.25
N LYS A 21 1.34 -10.47 -9.05
CA LYS A 21 1.63 -10.36 -10.49
C LYS A 21 0.54 -9.60 -11.24
N HIS A 22 -0.71 -9.91 -10.96
CA HIS A 22 -1.84 -9.22 -11.58
C HIS A 22 -1.79 -7.68 -11.30
N ARG A 23 -1.52 -7.29 -10.05
CA ARG A 23 -1.39 -5.86 -9.70
C ARG A 23 -0.24 -5.18 -10.44
N ILE A 24 0.89 -5.86 -10.61
CA ILE A 24 2.03 -5.31 -11.36
C ILE A 24 1.65 -5.12 -12.82
N LEU A 25 1.01 -6.10 -13.47
CA LEU A 25 0.55 -5.99 -14.84
C LEU A 25 -0.43 -4.83 -15.05
N LEU A 26 -1.36 -4.63 -14.11
CA LEU A 26 -2.26 -3.48 -14.13
C LEU A 26 -1.49 -2.15 -14.03
N ARG A 27 -0.49 -2.08 -13.14
CA ARG A 27 0.35 -0.89 -12.98
C ARG A 27 1.20 -0.62 -14.23
N GLU A 28 1.78 -1.64 -14.83
CA GLU A 28 2.52 -1.50 -16.10
C GLU A 28 1.61 -0.98 -17.21
N LYS A 29 0.39 -1.52 -17.34
CA LYS A 29 -0.59 -1.03 -18.31
C LYS A 29 -0.95 0.44 -18.07
N GLU A 30 -1.19 0.81 -16.82
CA GLU A 30 -1.46 2.19 -16.42
C GLU A 30 -0.31 3.12 -16.81
N VAL A 31 0.93 2.80 -16.44
CA VAL A 31 2.11 3.62 -16.75
C VAL A 31 2.33 3.73 -18.26
N ARG A 32 2.23 2.63 -19.00
CA ARG A 32 2.32 2.67 -20.48
C ARG A 32 1.26 3.57 -21.11
N THR A 33 0.04 3.56 -20.57
CA THR A 33 -1.05 4.44 -21.02
C THR A 33 -0.74 5.89 -20.69
N ASN A 34 -0.30 6.15 -19.47
CA ASN A 34 0.03 7.50 -19.02
C ASN A 34 1.20 8.11 -19.80
N VAL A 35 2.24 7.33 -20.11
CA VAL A 35 3.35 7.78 -20.97
C VAL A 35 2.86 8.19 -22.35
N LYS A 36 1.93 7.42 -22.95
CA LYS A 36 1.36 7.76 -24.28
C LYS A 36 0.58 9.08 -24.29
N HIS A 37 -0.05 9.42 -23.15
CA HIS A 37 -0.87 10.64 -23.03
C HIS A 37 -0.17 11.76 -22.26
N CYS A 38 1.11 11.56 -21.88
CA CYS A 38 1.87 12.56 -21.15
C CYS A 38 2.14 13.79 -22.03
N LYS A 39 1.81 14.98 -21.51
CA LYS A 39 2.07 16.26 -22.21
C LYS A 39 3.56 16.58 -22.30
N ASN A 40 4.32 16.18 -21.30
CA ASN A 40 5.75 16.44 -21.17
C ASN A 40 6.51 15.13 -20.90
N PRO A 41 6.59 14.19 -21.85
CA PRO A 41 7.38 12.96 -21.67
C PRO A 41 8.86 13.32 -21.56
N CYS A 42 9.65 12.41 -21.00
CA CYS A 42 11.11 12.54 -21.05
C CYS A 42 11.56 12.60 -22.51
N ARG A 43 12.35 13.61 -22.87
CA ARG A 43 12.81 13.86 -24.24
C ARG A 43 14.22 13.34 -24.52
N ALA A 44 14.80 12.62 -23.58
CA ALA A 44 16.14 12.07 -23.74
C ALA A 44 16.20 11.07 -24.90
N PRO A 45 17.30 11.05 -25.67
CA PRO A 45 17.45 10.15 -26.82
C PRO A 45 17.45 8.67 -26.39
N GLU A 46 16.96 7.80 -27.27
CA GLU A 46 17.00 6.34 -27.07
C GLU A 46 18.44 5.85 -26.79
N LYS A 47 19.42 6.41 -27.45
CA LYS A 47 20.82 6.07 -27.24
C LYS A 47 21.25 6.27 -25.79
N GLU A 48 20.82 7.36 -25.17
CA GLU A 48 21.10 7.64 -23.74
C GLU A 48 20.48 6.58 -22.83
N PHE A 49 19.25 6.15 -23.12
CA PHE A 49 18.63 5.05 -22.37
C PHE A 49 19.49 3.78 -22.41
N GLN A 50 20.00 3.41 -23.58
CA GLN A 50 20.85 2.23 -23.76
C GLN A 50 22.19 2.36 -23.02
N GLU A 51 22.85 3.50 -23.15
CA GLU A 51 24.21 3.73 -22.64
C GLU A 51 24.22 4.06 -21.14
N VAL A 52 23.24 4.76 -20.64
CA VAL A 52 23.19 5.20 -19.24
C VAL A 52 22.36 4.23 -18.38
N VAL A 53 21.09 4.02 -18.77
CA VAL A 53 20.16 3.24 -17.95
C VAL A 53 20.42 1.75 -18.07
N LEU A 54 20.37 1.19 -19.27
CA LEU A 54 20.52 -0.26 -19.44
C LEU A 54 21.92 -0.73 -19.05
N LYS A 55 22.95 0.05 -19.32
CA LYS A 55 24.33 -0.26 -18.88
C LYS A 55 24.40 -0.34 -17.35
N TYR A 56 23.75 0.57 -16.63
CA TYR A 56 23.68 0.54 -15.17
C TYR A 56 22.95 -0.69 -14.65
N TRP A 57 21.75 -0.98 -15.16
CA TRP A 57 20.89 -2.05 -14.67
C TRP A 57 21.37 -3.45 -15.02
N ARG A 58 22.08 -3.61 -16.15
CA ARG A 58 22.74 -4.89 -16.53
C ARG A 58 23.74 -5.37 -15.49
N ARG A 59 24.33 -4.49 -14.70
CA ARG A 59 25.25 -4.87 -13.59
C ARG A 59 24.55 -5.70 -12.52
N PHE A 60 23.23 -5.59 -12.43
CA PHE A 60 22.37 -6.35 -11.51
C PHE A 60 21.63 -7.51 -12.20
N GLY A 61 21.99 -7.82 -13.47
CA GLY A 61 21.30 -8.84 -14.26
C GLY A 61 19.88 -8.44 -14.66
N LEU A 62 19.54 -7.14 -14.65
CA LEU A 62 18.21 -6.62 -14.92
C LEU A 62 18.19 -5.83 -16.23
N LYS A 63 17.02 -5.89 -16.91
CA LYS A 63 16.76 -5.15 -18.15
C LYS A 63 15.41 -4.43 -18.03
N PRO A 64 15.36 -3.24 -17.42
CA PRO A 64 14.12 -2.50 -17.28
C PRO A 64 13.62 -1.97 -18.62
N GLU A 65 12.33 -1.77 -18.71
CA GLU A 65 11.66 -1.19 -19.87
C GLU A 65 11.74 0.34 -19.86
N LYS A 66 11.93 0.92 -21.04
CA LYS A 66 12.15 2.36 -21.21
C LYS A 66 10.99 3.22 -20.68
N TYR A 67 9.75 2.78 -20.87
CA TYR A 67 8.56 3.55 -20.48
C TYR A 67 8.52 3.92 -18.99
N TRP A 68 9.17 3.17 -18.11
CA TRP A 68 9.31 3.53 -16.70
C TRP A 68 10.12 4.81 -16.53
N PHE A 69 11.20 4.96 -17.29
CA PHE A 69 12.09 6.10 -17.24
C PHE A 69 11.50 7.30 -17.97
N ASP A 70 10.74 7.08 -19.05
CA ASP A 70 9.95 8.10 -19.69
C ASP A 70 8.89 8.68 -18.75
N TRP A 71 8.29 7.82 -17.90
CA TRP A 71 7.30 8.22 -16.91
C TRP A 71 7.93 8.97 -15.72
N PHE A 72 9.00 8.46 -15.15
CA PHE A 72 9.65 9.09 -13.99
C PHE A 72 10.42 10.35 -14.36
N GLY A 73 10.92 10.44 -15.58
CA GLY A 73 11.65 11.58 -16.09
C GLY A 73 10.78 12.62 -16.81
N GLN A 74 9.50 12.74 -16.45
CA GLN A 74 8.61 13.74 -17.07
C GLN A 74 9.18 15.15 -16.97
N GLY A 75 9.26 15.84 -18.12
CA GLY A 75 9.81 17.19 -18.20
C GLY A 75 11.34 17.26 -18.27
N GLU A 76 12.03 16.13 -18.05
CA GLU A 76 13.50 16.06 -18.12
C GLU A 76 14.00 15.80 -19.54
N ASN A 77 15.23 16.25 -19.81
CA ASN A 77 15.92 16.02 -21.08
C ASN A 77 17.00 14.92 -20.97
N HIS A 78 17.05 14.20 -19.85
CA HIS A 78 18.01 13.14 -19.58
C HIS A 78 17.37 12.03 -18.77
N TYR A 79 17.93 10.82 -18.85
CA TYR A 79 17.49 9.68 -18.04
C TYR A 79 18.25 9.59 -16.72
N ASN A 80 17.51 9.52 -15.62
CA ASN A 80 18.08 9.20 -14.33
C ASN A 80 18.13 7.67 -14.14
N LYS A 81 19.33 7.08 -14.24
CA LYS A 81 19.55 5.63 -14.09
C LYS A 81 19.20 5.07 -12.71
N TYR A 82 19.05 5.92 -11.71
CA TYR A 82 18.72 5.52 -10.33
C TYR A 82 17.21 5.38 -10.08
N PHE A 83 16.36 5.76 -11.00
CA PHE A 83 14.94 5.46 -10.89
C PHE A 83 14.71 3.95 -10.89
N ILE A 84 13.94 3.48 -9.91
CA ILE A 84 13.63 2.07 -9.75
C ILE A 84 12.24 1.80 -10.31
N PRO A 85 12.12 1.05 -11.42
CA PRO A 85 10.82 0.64 -11.95
C PRO A 85 9.98 -0.11 -10.92
N ASP A 86 8.67 0.18 -10.87
CA ASP A 86 7.75 -0.43 -9.90
C ASP A 86 7.75 -1.97 -9.99
N ASN A 87 7.86 -2.55 -11.19
CA ASN A 87 7.96 -3.99 -11.33
C ASN A 87 9.23 -4.57 -10.69
N ILE A 88 10.38 -3.91 -10.84
CA ILE A 88 11.63 -4.32 -10.17
C ILE A 88 11.49 -4.15 -8.65
N TRP A 89 10.94 -3.02 -8.20
CA TRP A 89 10.72 -2.75 -6.78
C TRP A 89 9.85 -3.83 -6.14
N TYR A 90 8.69 -4.11 -6.73
CA TYR A 90 7.75 -5.05 -6.13
C TYR A 90 8.10 -6.52 -6.40
N GLU A 91 8.68 -6.88 -7.55
CA GLU A 91 8.98 -8.28 -7.88
C GLU A 91 10.30 -8.79 -7.33
N LYS A 92 11.28 -7.90 -7.15
CA LYS A 92 12.64 -8.28 -6.77
C LYS A 92 13.05 -7.72 -5.42
N ILE A 93 12.93 -6.40 -5.23
CA ILE A 93 13.45 -5.73 -4.03
C ILE A 93 12.56 -6.01 -2.82
N THR A 94 11.27 -5.71 -2.93
CA THR A 94 10.34 -5.89 -1.80
C THR A 94 10.30 -7.33 -1.28
N PRO A 95 10.20 -8.39 -2.10
CA PRO A 95 10.21 -9.77 -1.61
C PRO A 95 11.53 -10.22 -0.99
N TYR A 96 12.63 -9.61 -1.38
CA TYR A 96 13.93 -9.89 -0.79
C TYR A 96 14.02 -9.39 0.66
N PHE A 97 13.55 -8.16 0.92
CA PHE A 97 13.61 -7.55 2.25
C PHE A 97 12.41 -7.88 3.14
N ASN A 98 11.27 -8.27 2.55
CA ASN A 98 10.03 -8.49 3.29
C ASN A 98 9.44 -9.85 2.98
N ASN A 99 9.09 -10.60 4.03
CA ASN A 99 8.29 -11.79 3.86
C ASN A 99 6.83 -11.39 3.54
N LEU A 100 6.41 -11.66 2.31
CA LEU A 100 5.07 -11.29 1.83
C LEU A 100 3.92 -11.93 2.62
N MET A 101 4.17 -13.08 3.27
CA MET A 101 3.17 -13.75 4.11
C MET A 101 2.88 -12.95 5.39
N PHE A 102 3.90 -12.31 5.96
CA PHE A 102 3.74 -11.45 7.15
C PHE A 102 3.28 -10.03 6.82
N LYS A 103 3.31 -9.63 5.55
CA LYS A 103 2.95 -8.26 5.15
C LYS A 103 1.57 -7.82 5.64
N ARG A 104 0.58 -8.72 5.62
CA ARG A 104 -0.79 -8.39 6.05
C ARG A 104 -0.88 -8.10 7.54
N ALA A 105 -0.18 -8.88 8.36
CA ALA A 105 -0.15 -8.67 9.80
C ALA A 105 0.55 -7.35 10.17
N ILE A 106 1.69 -7.06 9.52
CA ILE A 106 2.47 -5.83 9.76
C ILE A 106 1.75 -4.60 9.17
N ALA A 107 0.99 -4.75 8.08
CA ALA A 107 0.28 -3.65 7.43
C ALA A 107 -1.05 -3.30 8.10
N ASP A 108 -1.48 -4.07 9.09
CA ASP A 108 -2.70 -3.77 9.88
C ASP A 108 -2.43 -2.58 10.81
N LYS A 109 -3.00 -1.43 10.47
CA LYS A 109 -2.85 -0.21 11.26
C LYS A 109 -3.45 -0.33 12.66
N GLY A 110 -4.42 -1.23 12.84
CA GLY A 110 -5.00 -1.54 14.15
C GLY A 110 -4.03 -2.27 15.09
N MET A 111 -2.88 -2.74 14.59
CA MET A 111 -1.87 -3.45 15.37
C MET A 111 -0.64 -2.61 15.70
N PHE A 112 -0.50 -1.40 15.13
CA PHE A 112 0.74 -0.62 15.24
C PHE A 112 1.12 -0.27 16.68
N ASP A 113 0.17 0.04 17.52
CA ASP A 113 0.41 0.32 18.94
C ASP A 113 0.93 -0.90 19.74
N ILE A 114 0.67 -2.10 19.24
CA ILE A 114 1.18 -3.35 19.82
C ILE A 114 2.54 -3.71 19.20
N LEU A 115 2.68 -3.54 17.88
CA LEU A 115 3.89 -3.95 17.16
C LEU A 115 5.07 -2.99 17.33
N ILE A 116 4.78 -1.71 17.52
CA ILE A 116 5.78 -0.64 17.66
C ILE A 116 5.41 0.34 18.77
N PRO A 117 5.33 -0.12 20.02
CA PRO A 117 4.88 0.70 21.15
C PRO A 117 5.80 1.91 21.44
N GLU A 118 7.07 1.84 21.01
CA GLU A 118 8.05 2.90 21.20
C GLU A 118 7.77 4.13 20.32
N VAL A 119 7.00 3.96 19.23
CA VAL A 119 6.65 5.05 18.33
C VAL A 119 5.36 5.71 18.82
N LYS A 120 5.43 7.02 19.08
CA LYS A 120 4.25 7.80 19.48
C LYS A 120 3.15 7.71 18.41
N GLN A 121 2.03 7.13 18.79
CA GLN A 121 0.84 6.98 17.96
C GLN A 121 -0.19 8.07 18.28
N PRO A 122 -1.06 8.45 17.32
CA PRO A 122 -2.24 9.22 17.63
C PRO A 122 -3.13 8.49 18.64
N ARG A 123 -3.83 9.24 19.50
CA ARG A 123 -4.77 8.65 20.43
C ARG A 123 -5.85 7.86 19.69
N THR A 124 -5.99 6.61 20.06
CA THR A 124 -7.03 5.75 19.53
C THR A 124 -8.31 5.90 20.35
N VAL A 125 -9.43 6.14 19.69
CA VAL A 125 -10.77 6.17 20.32
C VAL A 125 -11.35 4.77 20.32
N VAL A 126 -11.46 4.17 19.13
CA VAL A 126 -12.02 2.83 18.89
C VAL A 126 -11.19 2.12 17.85
N LYS A 127 -11.08 0.80 17.94
CA LYS A 127 -10.54 -0.08 16.91
C LYS A 127 -11.57 -1.15 16.55
N ASN A 128 -11.67 -1.47 15.27
CA ASN A 128 -12.38 -2.65 14.80
C ASN A 128 -11.37 -3.62 14.18
N ARG A 129 -11.25 -4.81 14.75
CA ARG A 129 -10.39 -5.89 14.24
C ARG A 129 -11.28 -7.09 13.93
N ALA A 130 -11.46 -7.39 12.66
CA ALA A 130 -12.26 -8.52 12.18
C ALA A 130 -13.69 -8.57 12.79
N GLY A 131 -14.33 -7.40 12.96
CA GLY A 131 -15.68 -7.29 13.51
C GLY A 131 -15.77 -7.17 15.03
N ILE A 132 -14.64 -7.26 15.74
CA ILE A 132 -14.58 -7.07 17.20
C ILE A 132 -14.13 -5.63 17.49
N PHE A 133 -14.89 -4.94 18.32
CA PHE A 133 -14.56 -3.56 18.71
C PHE A 133 -13.76 -3.53 20.00
N TYR A 134 -12.80 -2.62 20.04
CA TYR A 134 -11.94 -2.36 21.20
C TYR A 134 -11.93 -0.87 21.48
N ASP A 135 -11.90 -0.51 22.77
CA ASP A 135 -11.63 0.86 23.21
C ASP A 135 -10.14 1.26 23.02
N GLY A 136 -9.81 2.51 23.34
CA GLY A 136 -8.45 3.01 23.29
C GLY A 136 -7.46 2.32 24.22
N LYS A 137 -7.96 1.59 25.23
CA LYS A 137 -7.15 0.81 26.20
C LYS A 137 -6.98 -0.64 25.78
N GLY A 138 -7.68 -1.10 24.73
CA GLY A 138 -7.64 -2.46 24.23
C GLY A 138 -8.69 -3.39 24.86
N ASN A 139 -9.66 -2.87 25.63
CA ASN A 139 -10.74 -3.67 26.16
C ASN A 139 -11.77 -3.94 25.05
N VAL A 140 -12.32 -5.16 25.02
CA VAL A 140 -13.41 -5.51 24.10
C VAL A 140 -14.68 -4.77 24.52
N ILE A 141 -15.32 -4.12 23.55
CA ILE A 141 -16.55 -3.35 23.74
C ILE A 141 -17.59 -3.76 22.71
N THR A 142 -18.86 -3.45 22.98
CA THR A 142 -19.93 -3.63 22.03
C THR A 142 -19.90 -2.57 20.94
N LYS A 143 -20.55 -2.84 19.80
CA LYS A 143 -20.75 -1.88 18.73
C LYS A 143 -21.42 -0.58 19.22
N LYS A 144 -22.37 -0.70 20.15
CA LYS A 144 -23.08 0.44 20.75
C LYS A 144 -22.16 1.32 21.58
N GLU A 145 -21.32 0.73 22.42
CA GLU A 145 -20.33 1.45 23.21
C GLU A 145 -19.28 2.13 22.32
N ALA A 146 -18.82 1.44 21.27
CA ALA A 146 -17.90 2.02 20.28
C ALA A 146 -18.49 3.29 19.64
N LEU A 147 -19.77 3.28 19.29
CA LEU A 147 -20.47 4.44 18.73
C LEU A 147 -20.53 5.58 19.74
N ILE A 148 -20.88 5.27 21.00
CA ILE A 148 -20.94 6.28 22.07
C ILE A 148 -19.60 6.97 22.26
N LEU A 149 -18.49 6.20 22.29
CA LEU A 149 -17.15 6.76 22.41
C LEU A 149 -16.80 7.69 21.23
N CYS A 150 -17.15 7.31 20.00
CA CYS A 150 -16.92 8.15 18.82
C CYS A 150 -17.74 9.46 18.87
N ILE A 151 -19.01 9.41 19.32
CA ILE A 151 -19.90 10.60 19.40
C ILE A 151 -19.43 11.58 20.48
N GLN A 152 -18.74 11.11 21.51
CA GLN A 152 -18.15 11.96 22.55
C GLN A 152 -16.99 12.81 22.06
N GLU A 153 -16.31 12.40 20.97
CA GLU A 153 -15.23 13.17 20.39
C GLU A 153 -15.74 14.35 19.58
N GLU A 154 -15.08 15.50 19.70
CA GLU A 154 -15.38 16.66 18.85
C GLU A 154 -14.92 16.42 17.40
N LYS A 155 -13.76 15.81 17.24
CA LYS A 155 -13.16 15.53 15.94
C LYS A 155 -12.37 14.22 16.00
N PHE A 156 -12.50 13.42 14.95
CA PHE A 156 -11.67 12.23 14.77
C PHE A 156 -11.49 11.85 13.28
N ILE A 157 -10.56 10.95 13.04
CA ILE A 157 -10.31 10.39 11.72
C ILE A 157 -10.57 8.90 11.78
N ALA A 158 -11.50 8.43 10.95
CA ALA A 158 -11.73 7.01 10.72
C ALA A 158 -10.96 6.56 9.48
N LYS A 159 -10.28 5.44 9.57
CA LYS A 159 -9.51 4.85 8.46
C LYS A 159 -9.55 3.33 8.52
N PRO A 160 -9.54 2.61 7.37
CA PRO A 160 -9.47 1.15 7.36
C PRO A 160 -8.20 0.67 8.05
N THR A 161 -8.30 -0.38 8.85
CA THR A 161 -7.12 -1.02 9.47
C THR A 161 -6.26 -1.72 8.42
N LEU A 162 -6.91 -2.35 7.43
CA LEU A 162 -6.27 -3.04 6.31
C LEU A 162 -6.61 -2.34 4.99
N GLY A 163 -5.67 -2.34 4.06
CA GLY A 163 -5.86 -1.68 2.77
C GLY A 163 -5.76 -0.15 2.85
N GLY A 164 -6.50 0.55 2.00
CA GLY A 164 -6.60 2.02 2.05
C GLY A 164 -5.27 2.75 1.85
N GLY A 165 -4.55 2.46 0.76
CA GLY A 165 -3.40 3.27 0.35
C GLY A 165 -3.83 4.60 -0.28
N ALA A 166 -2.93 5.60 -0.27
CA ALA A 166 -3.15 6.91 -0.91
C ALA A 166 -4.40 7.67 -0.45
N GLY A 167 -4.76 7.54 0.84
CA GLY A 167 -5.89 8.28 1.41
C GLY A 167 -7.28 7.72 1.09
N LYS A 168 -7.37 6.54 0.47
CA LYS A 168 -8.66 5.91 0.19
C LYS A 168 -9.36 5.50 1.48
N ASP A 169 -10.68 5.74 1.51
CA ASP A 169 -11.57 5.37 2.60
C ASP A 169 -11.18 6.00 3.97
N ILE A 170 -10.58 7.18 3.93
CA ILE A 170 -10.34 8.00 5.12
C ILE A 170 -11.49 8.97 5.29
N HIS A 171 -12.11 8.95 6.46
CA HIS A 171 -13.21 9.84 6.82
C HIS A 171 -12.80 10.74 7.96
N PHE A 172 -12.99 12.04 7.77
CA PHE A 172 -12.82 13.06 8.79
C PHE A 172 -14.18 13.38 9.38
N TYR A 173 -14.28 13.32 10.69
CA TYR A 173 -15.48 13.70 11.42
C TYR A 173 -15.21 14.97 12.23
N ASP A 174 -16.14 15.93 12.13
CA ASP A 174 -16.16 17.17 12.90
C ASP A 174 -17.59 17.40 13.39
N LYS A 175 -17.81 17.27 14.69
CA LYS A 175 -19.12 17.38 15.32
C LYS A 175 -19.85 18.70 15.02
N THR A 176 -19.11 19.76 14.73
CA THR A 176 -19.68 21.08 14.41
C THR A 176 -20.22 21.17 12.98
N LYS A 177 -19.78 20.28 12.09
CA LYS A 177 -20.11 20.31 10.66
C LYS A 177 -20.96 19.11 10.22
N ASP A 178 -20.78 17.97 10.87
CA ASP A 178 -21.41 16.71 10.52
C ASP A 178 -22.68 16.52 11.34
N THR A 179 -23.81 16.91 10.74
CA THR A 179 -25.16 16.71 11.32
C THR A 179 -25.71 15.30 11.06
N LYS A 180 -25.01 14.48 10.26
CA LYS A 180 -25.44 13.11 9.93
C LYS A 180 -25.10 12.16 11.06
N GLU A 181 -26.06 11.29 11.35
CA GLU A 181 -25.89 10.17 12.27
C GLU A 181 -24.64 9.34 11.87
N LEU A 182 -23.71 9.18 12.80
CA LEU A 182 -22.53 8.36 12.59
C LEU A 182 -22.93 6.92 12.28
N SER A 183 -22.76 6.53 11.05
CA SER A 183 -22.93 5.13 10.63
C SER A 183 -21.63 4.38 10.90
N LEU A 184 -21.68 3.31 11.71
CA LEU A 184 -20.54 2.43 12.00
C LEU A 184 -20.05 1.61 10.79
N ILE A 185 -20.60 1.83 9.61
CA ILE A 185 -20.11 1.24 8.36
C ILE A 185 -18.71 1.79 8.01
N HIS A 186 -18.29 2.89 8.63
CA HIS A 186 -17.05 3.59 8.34
C HIS A 186 -15.96 3.46 9.44
N ILE A 187 -16.20 2.63 10.47
CA ILE A 187 -15.20 2.39 11.54
C ILE A 187 -14.68 0.97 11.48
#